data_0dfa7ee8978381d21b8c9a066724d686
#
_entry.id   0dfa7ee8978381d21b8c9a066724d686
#
_cell.length_a   1.000
_cell.length_b   1.000
_cell.length_c   1.000
_cell.angle_alpha   90.00
_cell.angle_beta   90.00
_cell.angle_gamma   90.00
#
_symmetry.space_group_name_H-M   'P 1'
#
loop_
_entity.id
_entity.type
_entity.pdbx_description
1 polymer ?
#
loop_
_entity_poly.entity_id
_entity_poly.type
_entity_poly.pdbx_seq_one_letter_code
_entity_poly.pdbx_strand_id
1 'polypeptide(L)'
;MTKTTTDDTALKAKHRTMWASGSYPTMVETFLLPLGPRLVEAIGIGPGDTVLDVASGTGNAALPAARAGADVTASDLTPELLEAGRATAEAEGLDLRWIEADAEHLPFADASFDVVMSTIGAMFAPFHQPVADELVRVCRPGGRIGLLSWTPEGMIGGLFRTIGQFAPPPPAGAQPPPLWGGDAHLRELLGDRVDLQRVEKGVLDVSAFRAPHDYGEHFKAYYGPTIAARANAVKDGREAEFDAALDAFCDEWNSGTETEARFEMEYLLTVGTRV
;
A
#
# COMPACT_ATOMS: atom_id res chain seq x y z
N MET A 1 14.26 -13.67 -21.12
CA MET A 1 13.08 -14.50 -21.39
C MET A 1 11.87 -13.58 -21.27
N THR A 2 11.26 -13.23 -22.37
CA THR A 2 10.04 -12.39 -22.40
C THR A 2 8.91 -13.18 -21.74
N LYS A 3 8.47 -12.76 -20.55
CA LYS A 3 7.21 -13.23 -19.96
C LYS A 3 6.10 -12.97 -20.98
N THR A 4 5.31 -13.99 -21.24
CA THR A 4 4.19 -13.89 -22.19
C THR A 4 3.18 -12.88 -21.62
N THR A 5 2.84 -11.86 -22.38
CA THR A 5 1.85 -10.81 -22.03
C THR A 5 0.53 -11.35 -21.45
N THR A 6 0.18 -12.59 -21.74
CA THR A 6 -1.02 -13.28 -21.26
C THR A 6 -0.95 -13.64 -19.76
N ASP A 7 0.23 -14.05 -19.25
CA ASP A 7 0.41 -14.41 -17.83
C ASP A 7 0.36 -13.19 -16.93
N ASP A 8 0.88 -12.06 -17.39
CA ASP A 8 0.88 -10.80 -16.65
C ASP A 8 -0.55 -10.21 -16.54
N THR A 9 -1.29 -10.19 -17.63
CA THR A 9 -2.69 -9.74 -17.65
C THR A 9 -3.57 -10.55 -16.69
N ALA A 10 -3.39 -11.88 -16.66
CA ALA A 10 -4.15 -12.76 -15.75
C ALA A 10 -3.77 -12.52 -14.26
N LEU A 11 -2.49 -12.25 -13.98
CA LEU A 11 -2.02 -11.89 -12.63
C LEU A 11 -2.63 -10.57 -12.15
N LYS A 12 -2.57 -9.53 -13.00
CA LYS A 12 -3.15 -8.21 -12.67
C LYS A 12 -4.66 -8.29 -12.47
N ALA A 13 -5.37 -9.07 -13.27
CA ALA A 13 -6.81 -9.30 -13.07
C ALA A 13 -7.12 -9.97 -11.71
N LYS A 14 -6.29 -10.93 -11.26
CA LYS A 14 -6.43 -11.52 -9.92
C LYS A 14 -6.16 -10.52 -8.81
N HIS A 15 -5.13 -9.69 -8.94
CA HIS A 15 -4.82 -8.64 -7.96
C HIS A 15 -5.97 -7.63 -7.88
N ARG A 16 -6.50 -7.18 -9.02
CA ARG A 16 -7.68 -6.30 -9.06
C ARG A 16 -8.86 -6.91 -8.34
N THR A 17 -9.21 -8.18 -8.65
CA THR A 17 -10.31 -8.88 -7.97
C THR A 17 -10.08 -8.98 -6.46
N MET A 18 -8.86 -9.26 -6.03
CA MET A 18 -8.50 -9.34 -4.61
C MET A 18 -8.69 -7.99 -3.91
N TRP A 19 -8.20 -6.89 -4.50
CA TRP A 19 -8.32 -5.55 -3.91
C TRP A 19 -9.75 -4.99 -3.97
N ALA A 20 -10.55 -5.41 -4.95
CA ALA A 20 -11.97 -5.10 -5.02
C ALA A 20 -12.82 -5.93 -4.04
N SER A 21 -12.24 -6.99 -3.42
CA SER A 21 -12.95 -7.81 -2.43
C SER A 21 -12.97 -7.14 -1.06
N GLY A 22 -14.04 -7.36 -0.29
CA GLY A 22 -14.21 -6.73 1.02
C GLY A 22 -14.54 -5.24 0.93
N SER A 23 -13.99 -4.44 1.82
CA SER A 23 -14.16 -2.98 1.84
C SER A 23 -12.86 -2.29 2.29
N TYR A 24 -11.95 -2.06 1.35
CA TYR A 24 -10.73 -1.31 1.66
C TYR A 24 -11.00 0.12 2.16
N PRO A 25 -12.05 0.86 1.69
CA PRO A 25 -12.45 2.11 2.34
C PRO A 25 -12.64 1.99 3.85
N THR A 26 -13.32 0.94 4.32
CA THR A 26 -13.51 0.68 5.76
C THR A 26 -12.16 0.45 6.49
N MET A 27 -11.19 -0.24 5.86
CA MET A 27 -9.83 -0.38 6.41
C MET A 27 -9.16 0.98 6.60
N VAL A 28 -9.26 1.86 5.58
CA VAL A 28 -8.67 3.21 5.63
C VAL A 28 -9.32 4.04 6.73
N GLU A 29 -10.66 4.10 6.77
CA GLU A 29 -11.42 4.88 7.74
C GLU A 29 -11.18 4.42 9.19
N THR A 30 -10.97 3.12 9.40
CA THR A 30 -10.81 2.58 10.75
C THR A 30 -9.49 3.02 11.39
N PHE A 31 -8.37 3.03 10.64
CA PHE A 31 -7.07 3.35 11.25
C PHE A 31 -5.98 3.89 10.29
N LEU A 32 -6.12 3.80 8.96
CA LEU A 32 -5.04 4.18 8.04
C LEU A 32 -5.01 5.69 7.71
N LEU A 33 -6.08 6.43 7.98
CA LEU A 33 -6.21 7.85 7.64
C LEU A 33 -5.00 8.73 8.03
N PRO A 34 -4.31 8.51 9.18
CA PRO A 34 -3.19 9.37 9.55
C PRO A 34 -1.94 9.25 8.66
N LEU A 35 -1.80 8.17 7.88
CA LEU A 35 -0.58 7.89 7.12
C LEU A 35 -0.43 8.79 5.90
N GLY A 36 -1.53 9.09 5.20
CA GLY A 36 -1.51 9.96 4.02
C GLY A 36 -1.03 11.37 4.33
N PRO A 37 -1.67 12.11 5.25
CA PRO A 37 -1.21 13.43 5.68
C PRO A 37 0.25 13.45 6.15
N ARG A 38 0.69 12.40 6.87
CA ARG A 38 2.06 12.26 7.34
C ARG A 38 3.06 12.19 6.19
N LEU A 39 2.75 11.44 5.12
CA LEU A 39 3.60 11.36 3.95
C LEU A 39 3.62 12.70 3.20
N VAL A 40 2.47 13.33 2.99
CA VAL A 40 2.33 14.63 2.32
C VAL A 40 3.15 15.71 3.02
N GLU A 41 3.07 15.78 4.35
CA GLU A 41 3.87 16.69 5.19
C GLU A 41 5.38 16.39 5.06
N ALA A 42 5.76 15.12 5.13
CA ALA A 42 7.16 14.71 5.07
C ALA A 42 7.83 15.08 3.73
N ILE A 43 7.09 14.99 2.63
CA ILE A 43 7.55 15.38 1.29
C ILE A 43 7.55 16.92 1.15
N GLY A 44 6.72 17.62 1.91
CA GLY A 44 6.51 19.07 1.79
C GLY A 44 5.72 19.45 0.54
N ILE A 45 4.63 18.72 0.25
CA ILE A 45 3.74 18.98 -0.88
C ILE A 45 2.95 20.26 -0.67
N GLY A 46 2.79 21.06 -1.72
CA GLY A 46 2.06 22.32 -1.63
C GLY A 46 1.65 22.88 -2.99
N PRO A 47 1.15 24.14 -3.00
CA PRO A 47 0.70 24.80 -4.22
C PRO A 47 1.81 24.86 -5.27
N GLY A 48 1.46 24.51 -6.52
CA GLY A 48 2.38 24.51 -7.66
C GLY A 48 3.08 23.18 -7.92
N ASP A 49 2.96 22.19 -7.00
CA ASP A 49 3.43 20.84 -7.28
C ASP A 49 2.45 20.08 -8.17
N THR A 50 2.98 19.40 -9.18
CA THR A 50 2.27 18.33 -9.91
C THR A 50 2.61 17.00 -9.25
N VAL A 51 1.60 16.32 -8.70
CA VAL A 51 1.77 15.13 -7.83
C VAL A 51 1.15 13.91 -8.48
N LEU A 52 1.87 12.78 -8.47
CA LEU A 52 1.33 11.46 -8.76
C LEU A 52 1.30 10.63 -7.47
N ASP A 53 0.12 10.15 -7.10
CA ASP A 53 -0.06 9.12 -6.07
C ASP A 53 -0.25 7.76 -6.76
N VAL A 54 0.73 6.86 -6.56
CA VAL A 54 0.80 5.54 -7.22
C VAL A 54 0.20 4.47 -6.31
N ALA A 55 -0.72 3.67 -6.85
CA ALA A 55 -1.53 2.72 -6.11
C ALA A 55 -2.26 3.41 -4.94
N SER A 56 -2.96 4.50 -5.29
CA SER A 56 -3.59 5.45 -4.37
C SER A 56 -4.77 4.88 -3.59
N GLY A 57 -5.34 3.77 -4.07
CA GLY A 57 -6.56 3.19 -3.52
C GLY A 57 -7.69 4.22 -3.52
N THR A 58 -8.22 4.53 -2.35
CA THR A 58 -9.26 5.54 -2.12
C THR A 58 -8.72 6.97 -1.97
N GLY A 59 -7.43 7.19 -2.26
CA GLY A 59 -6.82 8.52 -2.21
C GLY A 59 -6.35 8.95 -0.83
N ASN A 60 -5.95 8.03 0.05
CA ASN A 60 -5.51 8.36 1.41
C ASN A 60 -4.37 9.39 1.46
N ALA A 61 -3.48 9.44 0.45
CA ALA A 61 -2.47 10.49 0.31
C ALA A 61 -2.86 11.53 -0.76
N ALA A 62 -3.54 11.13 -1.84
CA ALA A 62 -3.98 12.02 -2.90
C ALA A 62 -4.90 13.16 -2.39
N LEU A 63 -5.89 12.85 -1.56
CA LEU A 63 -6.80 13.84 -1.00
C LEU A 63 -6.09 14.87 -0.10
N PRO A 64 -5.23 14.48 0.86
CA PRO A 64 -4.40 15.44 1.61
C PRO A 64 -3.50 16.29 0.73
N ALA A 65 -2.90 15.73 -0.34
CA ALA A 65 -2.07 16.50 -1.26
C ALA A 65 -2.91 17.57 -2.02
N ALA A 66 -4.11 17.20 -2.46
CA ALA A 66 -5.03 18.14 -3.08
C ALA A 66 -5.50 19.24 -2.10
N ARG A 67 -5.79 18.89 -0.85
CA ARG A 67 -6.09 19.87 0.21
C ARG A 67 -4.92 20.82 0.48
N ALA A 68 -3.68 20.37 0.27
CA ALA A 68 -2.48 21.21 0.35
C ALA A 68 -2.29 22.12 -0.88
N GLY A 69 -3.16 22.03 -1.89
CA GLY A 69 -3.18 22.89 -3.06
C GLY A 69 -2.34 22.40 -4.26
N ALA A 70 -1.94 21.14 -4.26
CA ALA A 70 -1.23 20.53 -5.39
C ALA A 70 -2.18 20.12 -6.52
N ASP A 71 -1.66 20.03 -7.76
CA ASP A 71 -2.33 19.42 -8.91
C ASP A 71 -2.08 17.90 -8.87
N VAL A 72 -3.09 17.13 -8.45
CA VAL A 72 -2.93 15.72 -8.11
C VAL A 72 -3.52 14.78 -9.16
N THR A 73 -2.73 13.77 -9.52
CA THR A 73 -3.19 12.57 -10.24
C THR A 73 -3.11 11.38 -9.30
N ALA A 74 -4.22 10.73 -9.03
CA ALA A 74 -4.33 9.49 -8.29
C ALA A 74 -4.42 8.32 -9.28
N SER A 75 -3.57 7.31 -9.12
CA SER A 75 -3.56 6.13 -9.99
C SER A 75 -3.66 4.84 -9.19
N ASP A 76 -4.48 3.90 -9.63
CA ASP A 76 -4.63 2.57 -9.03
C ASP A 76 -5.02 1.53 -10.08
N LEU A 77 -4.71 0.27 -9.80
CA LEU A 77 -5.10 -0.86 -10.65
C LEU A 77 -6.60 -1.18 -10.53
N THR A 78 -7.25 -0.76 -9.43
CA THR A 78 -8.59 -1.16 -9.01
C THR A 78 -9.57 0.02 -9.17
N PRO A 79 -10.38 0.06 -10.25
CA PRO A 79 -11.30 1.19 -10.50
C PRO A 79 -12.31 1.41 -9.40
N GLU A 80 -12.72 0.34 -8.71
CA GLU A 80 -13.67 0.41 -7.60
C GLU A 80 -13.13 1.26 -6.44
N LEU A 81 -11.81 1.22 -6.20
CA LEU A 81 -11.17 2.05 -5.18
C LEU A 81 -11.06 3.51 -5.64
N LEU A 82 -10.70 3.72 -6.91
CA LEU A 82 -10.67 5.08 -7.51
C LEU A 82 -12.03 5.76 -7.45
N GLU A 83 -13.11 5.01 -7.71
CA GLU A 83 -14.48 5.54 -7.65
C GLU A 83 -14.87 5.97 -6.23
N ALA A 84 -14.52 5.17 -5.21
CA ALA A 84 -14.72 5.54 -3.82
C ALA A 84 -13.95 6.80 -3.43
N GLY A 85 -12.69 6.92 -3.89
CA GLY A 85 -11.88 8.11 -3.67
C GLY A 85 -12.44 9.35 -4.39
N ARG A 86 -12.90 9.19 -5.63
CA ARG A 86 -13.54 10.26 -6.40
C ARG A 86 -14.78 10.79 -5.70
N ALA A 87 -15.65 9.90 -5.21
CA ALA A 87 -16.86 10.31 -4.47
C ALA A 87 -16.51 11.14 -3.23
N THR A 88 -15.41 10.78 -2.51
CA THR A 88 -14.92 11.57 -1.38
C THR A 88 -14.40 12.93 -1.83
N ALA A 89 -13.61 12.99 -2.91
CA ALA A 89 -13.10 14.24 -3.47
C ALA A 89 -14.23 15.19 -3.88
N GLU A 90 -15.24 14.68 -4.57
CA GLU A 90 -16.42 15.44 -5.00
C GLU A 90 -17.20 15.99 -3.79
N ALA A 91 -17.40 15.20 -2.75
CA ALA A 91 -18.06 15.63 -1.53
C ALA A 91 -17.30 16.76 -0.80
N GLU A 92 -15.98 16.80 -0.96
CA GLU A 92 -15.11 17.86 -0.38
C GLU A 92 -14.85 19.02 -1.34
N GLY A 93 -15.33 18.96 -2.59
CA GLY A 93 -15.07 19.98 -3.61
C GLY A 93 -13.61 20.03 -4.09
N LEU A 94 -12.90 18.91 -4.02
CA LEU A 94 -11.52 18.75 -4.48
C LEU A 94 -11.50 18.29 -5.95
N ASP A 95 -10.60 18.87 -6.73
CA ASP A 95 -10.38 18.48 -8.14
C ASP A 95 -9.10 17.66 -8.26
N LEU A 96 -9.23 16.39 -8.63
CA LEU A 96 -8.13 15.43 -8.85
C LEU A 96 -8.39 14.62 -10.13
N ARG A 97 -7.31 14.23 -10.79
CA ARG A 97 -7.38 13.23 -11.86
C ARG A 97 -7.29 11.82 -11.28
N TRP A 98 -8.20 10.93 -11.69
CA TRP A 98 -8.26 9.53 -11.27
C TRP A 98 -8.03 8.64 -12.48
N ILE A 99 -6.95 7.87 -12.49
CA ILE A 99 -6.47 7.10 -13.66
C ILE A 99 -6.29 5.63 -13.27
N GLU A 100 -6.95 4.71 -13.98
CA GLU A 100 -6.65 3.28 -13.85
C GLU A 100 -5.26 3.02 -14.42
N ALA A 101 -4.34 2.50 -13.60
CA ALA A 101 -2.96 2.24 -13.99
C ALA A 101 -2.33 1.10 -13.19
N ASP A 102 -1.45 0.36 -13.87
CA ASP A 102 -0.56 -0.61 -13.24
C ASP A 102 0.72 0.10 -12.79
N ALA A 103 1.07 -0.03 -11.50
CA ALA A 103 2.28 0.58 -10.93
C ALA A 103 3.59 0.08 -11.58
N GLU A 104 3.57 -1.08 -12.22
CA GLU A 104 4.71 -1.62 -12.96
C GLU A 104 4.81 -1.08 -14.40
N HIS A 105 3.75 -0.38 -14.90
CA HIS A 105 3.67 0.17 -16.26
C HIS A 105 2.78 1.41 -16.27
N LEU A 106 3.28 2.52 -15.74
CA LEU A 106 2.51 3.76 -15.61
C LEU A 106 2.27 4.43 -16.98
N PRO A 107 1.04 4.85 -17.32
CA PRO A 107 0.69 5.45 -18.62
C PRO A 107 1.06 6.93 -18.70
N PHE A 108 2.15 7.34 -18.08
CA PHE A 108 2.62 8.73 -18.04
C PHE A 108 3.97 8.86 -18.74
N ALA A 109 4.22 10.04 -19.31
CA ALA A 109 5.49 10.36 -19.92
C ALA A 109 6.62 10.44 -18.87
N ASP A 110 7.88 10.29 -19.31
CA ASP A 110 9.05 10.48 -18.48
C ASP A 110 9.06 11.90 -17.91
N ALA A 111 9.50 12.06 -16.67
CA ALA A 111 9.71 13.35 -16.02
C ALA A 111 8.46 14.27 -16.00
N SER A 112 7.26 13.71 -15.85
CA SER A 112 5.99 14.45 -15.93
C SER A 112 5.46 14.96 -14.57
N PHE A 113 6.08 14.58 -13.46
CA PHE A 113 5.63 14.98 -12.12
C PHE A 113 6.76 15.60 -11.29
N ASP A 114 6.42 16.62 -10.50
CA ASP A 114 7.31 17.24 -9.50
C ASP A 114 7.48 16.33 -8.29
N VAL A 115 6.41 15.60 -7.95
CA VAL A 115 6.35 14.66 -6.82
C VAL A 115 5.71 13.35 -7.27
N VAL A 116 6.34 12.25 -6.89
CA VAL A 116 5.78 10.90 -7.02
C VAL A 116 5.72 10.28 -5.62
N MET A 117 4.55 9.83 -5.21
CA MET A 117 4.37 9.26 -3.87
C MET A 117 3.58 7.96 -3.90
N SER A 118 3.70 7.18 -2.84
CA SER A 118 2.84 6.03 -2.57
C SER A 118 2.76 5.75 -1.08
N THR A 119 1.54 5.64 -0.55
CA THR A 119 1.27 5.29 0.85
C THR A 119 0.68 3.90 0.92
N ILE A 120 1.48 2.90 1.34
CA ILE A 120 1.04 1.50 1.52
C ILE A 120 0.44 0.88 0.24
N GLY A 121 0.67 1.45 -0.92
CA GLY A 121 0.06 1.01 -2.18
C GLY A 121 1.04 0.28 -3.10
N ALA A 122 2.05 0.97 -3.61
CA ALA A 122 3.01 0.46 -4.59
C ALA A 122 3.73 -0.82 -4.14
N MET A 123 3.90 -1.01 -2.82
CA MET A 123 4.52 -2.20 -2.24
C MET A 123 3.80 -3.52 -2.59
N PHE A 124 2.52 -3.47 -2.97
CA PHE A 124 1.72 -4.65 -3.28
C PHE A 124 1.85 -5.12 -4.74
N ALA A 125 2.48 -4.35 -5.59
CA ALA A 125 2.81 -4.83 -6.92
C ALA A 125 3.88 -5.93 -6.81
N PRO A 126 3.70 -7.09 -7.49
CA PRO A 126 4.53 -8.27 -7.25
C PRO A 126 6.00 -8.12 -7.69
N PHE A 127 6.29 -7.25 -8.65
CA PHE A 127 7.63 -7.08 -9.20
C PHE A 127 8.18 -5.71 -8.80
N HIS A 128 8.97 -5.68 -7.72
CA HIS A 128 9.40 -4.43 -7.09
C HIS A 128 10.29 -3.56 -7.98
N GLN A 129 11.23 -4.16 -8.75
CA GLN A 129 12.12 -3.37 -9.61
C GLN A 129 11.39 -2.61 -10.72
N PRO A 130 10.44 -3.20 -11.48
CA PRO A 130 9.62 -2.45 -12.42
C PRO A 130 8.88 -1.27 -11.78
N VAL A 131 8.33 -1.45 -10.59
CA VAL A 131 7.67 -0.35 -9.86
C VAL A 131 8.66 0.78 -9.53
N ALA A 132 9.83 0.44 -8.97
CA ALA A 132 10.87 1.42 -8.65
C ALA A 132 11.35 2.17 -9.90
N ASP A 133 11.48 1.46 -11.02
CA ASP A 133 11.87 2.04 -12.31
C ASP A 133 10.82 3.05 -12.80
N GLU A 134 9.54 2.72 -12.69
CA GLU A 134 8.43 3.61 -13.07
C GLU A 134 8.32 4.83 -12.15
N LEU A 135 8.42 4.67 -10.82
CA LEU A 135 8.43 5.79 -9.87
C LEU A 135 9.53 6.80 -10.22
N VAL A 136 10.72 6.31 -10.52
CA VAL A 136 11.86 7.15 -10.91
C VAL A 136 11.63 7.76 -12.30
N ARG A 137 11.14 7.00 -13.28
CA ARG A 137 10.95 7.44 -14.67
C ARG A 137 9.99 8.63 -14.75
N VAL A 138 8.83 8.53 -14.08
CA VAL A 138 7.78 9.56 -14.18
C VAL A 138 8.05 10.81 -13.32
N CYS A 139 8.87 10.69 -12.27
CA CYS A 139 9.34 11.83 -11.48
C CYS A 139 10.37 12.62 -12.30
N ARG A 140 10.31 13.96 -12.35
CA ARG A 140 11.31 14.76 -13.07
C ARG A 140 12.67 14.78 -12.34
N PRO A 141 13.81 15.01 -13.04
CA PRO A 141 15.07 15.27 -12.35
C PRO A 141 14.95 16.44 -11.35
N GLY A 142 15.48 16.26 -10.14
CA GLY A 142 15.27 17.19 -9.04
C GLY A 142 13.87 17.14 -8.40
N GLY A 143 12.99 16.27 -8.88
CA GLY A 143 11.67 16.02 -8.27
C GLY A 143 11.78 15.14 -7.03
N ARG A 144 10.74 15.11 -6.22
CA ARG A 144 10.69 14.38 -4.95
C ARG A 144 9.97 13.04 -5.09
N ILE A 145 10.50 12.01 -4.46
CA ILE A 145 9.86 10.70 -4.34
C ILE A 145 9.63 10.42 -2.86
N GLY A 146 8.38 10.15 -2.47
CA GLY A 146 8.01 9.85 -1.10
C GLY A 146 7.26 8.53 -0.99
N LEU A 147 7.72 7.65 -0.10
CA LEU A 147 7.15 6.32 0.10
C LEU A 147 6.89 6.06 1.58
N LEU A 148 5.77 5.41 1.87
CA LEU A 148 5.46 4.87 3.18
C LEU A 148 5.06 3.41 3.00
N SER A 149 5.80 2.49 3.62
CA SER A 149 5.63 1.05 3.44
C SER A 149 5.77 0.31 4.76
N TRP A 150 4.97 -0.75 4.96
CA TRP A 150 5.10 -1.61 6.14
C TRP A 150 6.44 -2.31 6.16
N THR A 151 7.04 -2.43 7.36
CA THR A 151 8.34 -3.12 7.54
C THR A 151 8.17 -4.64 7.55
N PRO A 152 9.18 -5.39 7.07
CA PRO A 152 9.14 -6.86 7.08
C PRO A 152 9.20 -7.45 8.49
N GLU A 153 9.84 -6.78 9.45
CA GLU A 153 9.95 -7.21 10.84
C GLU A 153 8.72 -6.84 11.68
N GLY A 154 7.98 -5.79 11.29
CA GLY A 154 6.82 -5.27 12.01
C GLY A 154 5.59 -6.19 11.93
N MET A 155 4.54 -5.78 12.62
CA MET A 155 3.28 -6.52 12.74
C MET A 155 2.71 -6.92 11.37
N ILE A 156 2.64 -6.00 10.42
CA ILE A 156 2.07 -6.30 9.09
C ILE A 156 2.96 -7.28 8.31
N GLY A 157 4.28 -7.22 8.47
CA GLY A 157 5.19 -8.27 7.97
C GLY A 157 4.87 -9.64 8.58
N GLY A 158 4.57 -9.68 9.88
CA GLY A 158 4.06 -10.87 10.59
C GLY A 158 2.75 -11.38 10.02
N LEU A 159 1.79 -10.50 9.79
CA LEU A 159 0.51 -10.84 9.17
C LEU A 159 0.70 -11.54 7.81
N PHE A 160 1.55 -10.98 6.94
CA PHE A 160 1.83 -11.59 5.64
C PHE A 160 2.51 -12.96 5.75
N ARG A 161 3.37 -13.17 6.75
CA ARG A 161 3.93 -14.50 7.04
C ARG A 161 2.86 -15.50 7.51
N THR A 162 1.93 -15.04 8.35
CA THR A 162 0.82 -15.87 8.87
C THR A 162 -0.15 -16.27 7.76
N ILE A 163 -0.74 -15.30 7.05
CA ILE A 163 -1.73 -15.60 6.00
C ILE A 163 -1.09 -16.25 4.77
N GLY A 164 0.19 -15.99 4.50
CA GLY A 164 0.93 -16.56 3.38
C GLY A 164 1.05 -18.09 3.42
N GLN A 165 0.94 -18.71 4.60
CA GLN A 165 0.92 -20.18 4.76
C GLN A 165 -0.33 -20.82 4.13
N PHE A 166 -1.35 -20.02 3.87
CA PHE A 166 -2.64 -20.43 3.31
C PHE A 166 -2.86 -19.88 1.89
N ALA A 167 -1.96 -19.06 1.39
CA ALA A 167 -2.02 -18.52 0.05
C ALA A 167 -1.38 -19.48 -0.98
N PRO A 168 -1.82 -19.48 -2.23
CA PRO A 168 -1.10 -20.20 -3.29
C PRO A 168 0.31 -19.61 -3.45
N PRO A 169 1.28 -20.41 -3.96
CA PRO A 169 2.63 -19.92 -4.20
C PRO A 169 2.63 -18.67 -5.08
N PRO A 170 3.43 -17.65 -4.76
CA PRO A 170 3.52 -16.45 -5.56
C PRO A 170 4.15 -16.77 -6.94
N PRO A 171 3.88 -15.96 -7.97
CA PRO A 171 4.52 -16.13 -9.27
C PRO A 171 6.04 -16.01 -9.17
N ALA A 172 6.75 -16.69 -10.08
CA ALA A 172 8.21 -16.65 -10.10
C ALA A 172 8.73 -15.21 -10.23
N GLY A 173 9.61 -14.81 -9.33
CA GLY A 173 10.18 -13.46 -9.26
C GLY A 173 9.36 -12.43 -8.51
N ALA A 174 8.15 -12.77 -8.03
CA ALA A 174 7.42 -11.91 -7.13
C ALA A 174 8.11 -11.81 -5.76
N GLN A 175 8.02 -10.66 -5.15
CA GLN A 175 8.69 -10.35 -3.88
C GLN A 175 7.63 -10.02 -2.81
N PRO A 176 7.89 -10.37 -1.53
CA PRO A 176 6.97 -10.04 -0.44
C PRO A 176 6.77 -8.53 -0.28
N PRO A 177 5.51 -8.03 -0.24
CA PRO A 177 5.22 -6.60 -0.14
C PRO A 177 5.99 -5.86 0.98
N PRO A 178 6.14 -6.40 2.22
CA PRO A 178 6.81 -5.66 3.29
C PRO A 178 8.30 -5.39 3.05
N LEU A 179 8.95 -6.02 2.05
CA LEU A 179 10.35 -5.72 1.72
C LEU A 179 10.56 -4.24 1.33
N TRP A 180 9.54 -3.55 0.81
CA TRP A 180 9.59 -2.11 0.56
C TRP A 180 9.82 -1.26 1.83
N GLY A 181 9.46 -1.77 3.00
CA GLY A 181 9.75 -1.18 4.30
C GLY A 181 11.13 -1.58 4.87
N GLY A 182 11.96 -2.26 4.10
CA GLY A 182 13.34 -2.59 4.44
C GLY A 182 14.32 -1.61 3.80
N ASP A 183 15.12 -0.87 4.61
CA ASP A 183 16.05 0.16 4.11
C ASP A 183 17.03 -0.39 3.06
N ALA A 184 17.62 -1.55 3.29
CA ALA A 184 18.57 -2.15 2.35
C ALA A 184 17.93 -2.50 1.00
N HIS A 185 16.73 -3.10 1.01
CA HIS A 185 16.00 -3.44 -0.21
C HIS A 185 15.57 -2.19 -0.98
N LEU A 186 15.09 -1.17 -0.28
CA LEU A 186 14.70 0.10 -0.90
C LEU A 186 15.88 0.77 -1.60
N ARG A 187 17.06 0.80 -0.95
CA ARG A 187 18.29 1.36 -1.54
C ARG A 187 18.75 0.56 -2.76
N GLU A 188 18.60 -0.77 -2.75
CA GLU A 188 18.89 -1.61 -3.91
C GLU A 188 17.96 -1.27 -5.08
N LEU A 189 16.66 -1.12 -4.84
CA LEU A 189 15.66 -0.79 -5.86
C LEU A 189 15.89 0.58 -6.50
N LEU A 190 16.14 1.61 -5.69
CA LEU A 190 16.29 2.98 -6.17
C LEU A 190 17.71 3.27 -6.70
N GLY A 191 18.73 2.62 -6.12
CA GLY A 191 20.15 2.81 -6.50
C GLY A 191 20.59 4.27 -6.40
N ASP A 192 21.54 4.66 -7.26
CA ASP A 192 22.06 6.03 -7.33
C ASP A 192 21.10 7.01 -8.04
N ARG A 193 19.89 6.55 -8.42
CA ARG A 193 18.90 7.37 -9.14
C ARG A 193 18.11 8.31 -8.22
N VAL A 194 18.13 8.03 -6.91
CA VAL A 194 17.42 8.82 -5.90
C VAL A 194 18.36 9.09 -4.74
N ASP A 195 18.60 10.37 -4.46
CA ASP A 195 19.28 10.81 -3.25
C ASP A 195 18.28 10.79 -2.08
N LEU A 196 18.47 9.84 -1.16
CA LEU A 196 17.58 9.63 -0.02
C LEU A 196 17.96 10.55 1.13
N GLN A 197 17.12 11.57 1.40
CA GLN A 197 17.33 12.54 2.48
C GLN A 197 16.70 12.11 3.81
N ARG A 198 15.58 11.35 3.73
CA ARG A 198 14.86 10.89 4.92
C ARG A 198 14.55 9.41 4.79
N VAL A 199 14.95 8.63 5.75
CA VAL A 199 14.62 7.19 5.87
C VAL A 199 14.40 6.93 7.35
N GLU A 200 13.13 6.86 7.75
CA GLU A 200 12.74 6.82 9.16
C GLU A 200 11.69 5.75 9.41
N LYS A 201 11.89 4.96 10.46
CA LYS A 201 10.85 4.09 10.99
C LYS A 201 9.86 4.90 11.81
N GLY A 202 8.59 4.63 11.62
CA GLY A 202 7.51 5.16 12.43
C GLY A 202 6.55 4.05 12.83
N VAL A 203 5.65 4.38 13.75
CA VAL A 203 4.62 3.46 14.22
C VAL A 203 3.26 4.11 14.05
N LEU A 204 2.33 3.35 13.47
CA LEU A 204 0.91 3.65 13.54
C LEU A 204 0.33 2.89 14.74
N ASP A 205 -0.12 3.64 15.73
CA ASP A 205 -0.79 3.09 16.92
C ASP A 205 -2.27 2.90 16.61
N VAL A 206 -2.76 1.67 16.74
CA VAL A 206 -4.13 1.28 16.44
C VAL A 206 -4.82 0.77 17.69
N SER A 207 -5.78 1.54 18.17
CA SER A 207 -6.62 1.24 19.35
C SER A 207 -8.12 1.19 19.00
N ALA A 208 -8.44 0.90 17.74
CA ALA A 208 -9.82 0.89 17.23
C ALA A 208 -10.61 -0.37 17.66
N PHE A 209 -9.95 -1.38 18.22
CA PHE A 209 -10.52 -2.69 18.53
C PHE A 209 -10.64 -2.91 20.03
N ARG A 210 -11.72 -3.58 20.46
CA ARG A 210 -11.93 -3.88 21.87
C ARG A 210 -11.10 -5.09 22.32
N ALA A 211 -11.12 -6.16 21.54
CA ALA A 211 -10.36 -7.38 21.81
C ALA A 211 -9.39 -7.70 20.66
N PRO A 212 -8.31 -8.46 20.90
CA PRO A 212 -7.39 -8.86 19.83
C PRO A 212 -8.09 -9.59 18.68
N HIS A 213 -9.03 -10.47 18.99
CA HIS A 213 -9.85 -11.17 17.99
C HIS A 213 -10.62 -10.23 17.04
N ASP A 214 -11.12 -9.08 17.53
CA ASP A 214 -11.87 -8.11 16.70
C ASP A 214 -11.01 -7.59 15.53
N TYR A 215 -9.69 -7.46 15.72
CA TYR A 215 -8.76 -7.12 14.64
C TYR A 215 -8.75 -8.21 13.55
N GLY A 216 -8.64 -9.48 13.95
CA GLY A 216 -8.68 -10.62 13.02
C GLY A 216 -9.98 -10.68 12.23
N GLU A 217 -11.13 -10.50 12.90
CA GLU A 217 -12.45 -10.45 12.26
C GLU A 217 -12.56 -9.28 11.27
N HIS A 218 -12.04 -8.10 11.64
CA HIS A 218 -12.02 -6.94 10.75
C HIS A 218 -11.21 -7.23 9.47
N PHE A 219 -10.05 -7.85 9.60
CA PHE A 219 -9.21 -8.21 8.45
C PHE A 219 -9.85 -9.33 7.59
N LYS A 220 -10.52 -10.30 8.20
CA LYS A 220 -11.30 -11.33 7.49
C LYS A 220 -12.49 -10.75 6.72
N ALA A 221 -13.09 -9.68 7.23
CA ALA A 221 -14.25 -9.05 6.60
C ALA A 221 -13.88 -8.06 5.48
N TYR A 222 -12.78 -7.31 5.62
CA TYR A 222 -12.55 -6.12 4.81
C TYR A 222 -11.21 -6.10 4.06
N TYR A 223 -10.21 -6.90 4.45
CA TYR A 223 -8.88 -6.85 3.85
C TYR A 223 -8.69 -7.93 2.78
N GLY A 224 -8.60 -7.52 1.51
CA GLY A 224 -8.54 -8.42 0.35
C GLY A 224 -7.53 -9.56 0.46
N PRO A 225 -6.26 -9.33 0.84
CA PRO A 225 -5.29 -10.41 1.03
C PRO A 225 -5.70 -11.46 2.08
N THR A 226 -6.29 -11.05 3.20
CA THR A 226 -6.79 -11.96 4.24
C THR A 226 -8.01 -12.75 3.76
N ILE A 227 -8.94 -12.08 3.07
CA ILE A 227 -10.12 -12.72 2.44
C ILE A 227 -9.67 -13.80 1.45
N ALA A 228 -8.71 -13.48 0.58
CA ALA A 228 -8.20 -14.42 -0.42
C ALA A 228 -7.48 -15.62 0.21
N ALA A 229 -6.64 -15.39 1.23
CA ALA A 229 -5.95 -16.46 1.94
C ALA A 229 -6.93 -17.38 2.67
N ARG A 230 -7.94 -16.82 3.36
CA ARG A 230 -9.00 -17.58 4.03
C ARG A 230 -9.83 -18.41 3.03
N ALA A 231 -10.20 -17.81 1.91
CA ALA A 231 -10.94 -18.55 0.86
C ALA A 231 -10.14 -19.74 0.32
N ASN A 232 -8.83 -19.61 0.17
CA ASN A 232 -7.98 -20.73 -0.21
C ASN A 232 -7.88 -21.78 0.91
N ALA A 233 -7.75 -21.37 2.18
CA ALA A 233 -7.77 -22.28 3.33
C ALA A 233 -9.06 -23.08 3.41
N VAL A 234 -10.23 -22.45 3.18
CA VAL A 234 -11.54 -23.11 3.11
C VAL A 234 -11.56 -24.17 2.00
N LYS A 235 -11.08 -23.83 0.81
CA LYS A 235 -10.98 -24.75 -0.33
C LYS A 235 -10.11 -25.98 -0.03
N ASP A 236 -9.05 -25.79 0.76
CA ASP A 236 -8.10 -26.85 1.14
C ASP A 236 -8.52 -27.59 2.41
N GLY A 237 -9.68 -27.26 3.01
CA GLY A 237 -10.19 -27.87 4.27
C GLY A 237 -9.42 -27.45 5.52
N ARG A 238 -8.69 -26.31 5.46
CA ARG A 238 -7.82 -25.76 6.51
C ARG A 238 -8.39 -24.49 7.17
N GLU A 239 -9.71 -24.26 7.07
CA GLU A 239 -10.34 -23.05 7.61
C GLU A 239 -10.07 -22.85 9.10
N ALA A 240 -10.27 -23.89 9.91
CA ALA A 240 -10.04 -23.82 11.36
C ALA A 240 -8.56 -23.57 11.70
N GLU A 241 -7.64 -24.08 10.89
CA GLU A 241 -6.20 -23.81 11.04
C GLU A 241 -5.86 -22.34 10.72
N PHE A 242 -6.47 -21.79 9.68
CA PHE A 242 -6.33 -20.38 9.34
C PHE A 242 -6.86 -19.47 10.45
N ASP A 243 -8.08 -19.72 10.93
CA ASP A 243 -8.70 -18.90 11.97
C ASP A 243 -7.86 -18.96 13.26
N ALA A 244 -7.41 -20.14 13.68
CA ALA A 244 -6.53 -20.30 14.85
C ALA A 244 -5.16 -19.59 14.67
N ALA A 245 -4.57 -19.64 13.48
CA ALA A 245 -3.30 -18.96 13.20
C ALA A 245 -3.46 -17.42 13.24
N LEU A 246 -4.58 -16.90 12.75
CA LEU A 246 -4.86 -15.48 12.79
C LEU A 246 -5.17 -14.98 14.20
N ASP A 247 -5.90 -15.77 15.00
CA ASP A 247 -6.15 -15.46 16.42
C ASP A 247 -4.84 -15.44 17.21
N ALA A 248 -3.99 -16.46 17.06
CA ALA A 248 -2.67 -16.49 17.69
C ALA A 248 -1.78 -15.30 17.29
N PHE A 249 -1.84 -14.89 16.02
CA PHE A 249 -1.17 -13.68 15.55
C PHE A 249 -1.70 -12.42 16.25
N CYS A 250 -3.02 -12.27 16.37
CA CYS A 250 -3.62 -11.14 17.06
C CYS A 250 -3.21 -11.07 18.54
N ASP A 251 -3.18 -12.19 19.21
CA ASP A 251 -2.74 -12.28 20.63
C ASP A 251 -1.26 -11.94 20.78
N GLU A 252 -0.39 -12.46 19.91
CA GLU A 252 1.06 -12.21 19.91
C GLU A 252 1.39 -10.72 19.75
N TRP A 253 0.67 -10.02 18.86
CA TRP A 253 0.96 -8.62 18.53
C TRP A 253 0.14 -7.62 19.33
N ASN A 254 -0.78 -8.05 20.17
CA ASN A 254 -1.52 -7.17 21.05
C ASN A 254 -0.64 -6.62 22.19
N SER A 255 -0.37 -5.31 22.16
CA SER A 255 0.32 -4.59 23.24
C SER A 255 -0.63 -4.00 24.29
N GLY A 256 -1.96 -4.15 24.09
CA GLY A 256 -3.01 -3.71 25.00
C GLY A 256 -3.45 -4.81 25.98
N THR A 257 -4.73 -4.81 26.33
CA THR A 257 -5.37 -5.83 27.17
C THR A 257 -6.33 -6.70 26.34
N GLU A 258 -6.94 -7.68 26.96
CA GLU A 258 -7.97 -8.52 26.34
C GLU A 258 -9.27 -7.76 25.99
N THR A 259 -9.49 -6.59 26.60
CA THR A 259 -10.70 -5.77 26.43
C THR A 259 -10.44 -4.37 25.88
N GLU A 260 -9.18 -4.02 25.70
CA GLU A 260 -8.70 -2.77 25.09
C GLU A 260 -7.47 -3.12 24.26
N ALA A 261 -7.69 -3.70 23.07
CA ALA A 261 -6.63 -4.14 22.19
C ALA A 261 -5.87 -2.95 21.60
N ARG A 262 -4.56 -3.10 21.49
CA ARG A 262 -3.66 -2.11 20.91
C ARG A 262 -2.62 -2.78 20.03
N PHE A 263 -2.43 -2.25 18.82
CA PHE A 263 -1.50 -2.77 17.84
C PHE A 263 -0.57 -1.69 17.35
N GLU A 264 0.72 -1.98 17.32
CA GLU A 264 1.77 -1.09 16.83
C GLU A 264 2.23 -1.56 15.45
N MET A 265 1.80 -0.83 14.39
CA MET A 265 2.13 -1.15 13.01
C MET A 265 3.33 -0.33 12.56
N GLU A 266 4.52 -0.95 12.51
CA GLU A 266 5.74 -0.30 12.08
C GLU A 266 5.77 -0.11 10.56
N TYR A 267 6.16 1.08 10.12
CA TYR A 267 6.39 1.44 8.73
C TYR A 267 7.73 2.14 8.55
N LEU A 268 8.25 2.11 7.33
CA LEU A 268 9.35 2.94 6.86
C LEU A 268 8.77 4.11 6.06
N LEU A 269 9.10 5.34 6.47
CA LEU A 269 8.84 6.56 5.72
C LEU A 269 10.12 7.00 5.03
N THR A 270 10.05 7.20 3.72
CA THR A 270 11.21 7.57 2.91
C THR A 270 10.88 8.77 2.05
N VAL A 271 11.79 9.73 2.00
CA VAL A 271 11.75 10.87 1.06
C VAL A 271 13.12 11.02 0.42
N GLY A 272 13.13 11.16 -0.89
CA GLY A 272 14.33 11.37 -1.66
C GLY A 272 14.11 12.28 -2.86
N THR A 273 15.20 12.72 -3.46
CA THR A 273 15.20 13.56 -4.69
C THR A 273 15.73 12.73 -5.84
N ARG A 274 15.02 12.72 -6.97
CA ARG A 274 15.53 12.11 -8.19
C ARG A 274 16.77 12.86 -8.69
N VAL A 275 17.86 12.14 -8.90
CA VAL A 275 19.11 12.64 -9.49
C VAL A 275 18.97 12.91 -10.98
#